data_40c3f09ea2dd214d30d04db72bec00cc
#
_entry.id   40c3f09ea2dd214d30d04db72bec00cc
#
_cell.length_a   1.000
_cell.length_b   1.000
_cell.length_c   1.000
_cell.angle_alpha   90.00
_cell.angle_beta   90.00
_cell.angle_gamma   90.00
#
_symmetry.space_group_name_H-M   'P 1'
#
loop_
_entity.id
_entity.type
_entity.pdbx_description
1 polymer ?
#
loop_
_entity_poly.entity_id
_entity_poly.type
_entity_poly.pdbx_seq_one_letter_code
_entity_poly.pdbx_strand_id
1 'polypeptide(L)'
;MNQKLAIYISCSAPNNKPCFPFLYNIYVGSALHKDKPSDMLADNVGENISDKNPYYCELTVQYYAWKNSDADYIGFFHSRRYISFNQDSLADKNYSGRKLPQAYSVEKLPTQELLEKYGYNEQAILTLIKNYPIIASLPENMAETAYSRFVRTQKNGRSELQLIKEKIKISYPEFFPAFEEYMASKYLYFCNMFIMRKDIFNSYCSWLFDILDYVDQRLPQRLERDDGMMGEQLFGIFMTYLKNENSLNWAELPRIHFSEVGGSTKNFSCNKLGNLIFPPGSFRRNILRKIMKKG
;
A
#
# COMPACT_ATOMS: atom_id res chain seq x y z
N MET A 1 3.23 -20.74 21.20
CA MET A 1 2.61 -20.97 19.86
C MET A 1 3.41 -20.20 18.84
N ASN A 2 3.77 -20.84 17.72
CA ASN A 2 4.42 -20.12 16.62
C ASN A 2 3.42 -19.16 15.97
N GLN A 3 3.76 -17.87 15.92
CA GLN A 3 2.94 -16.85 15.28
C GLN A 3 3.00 -17.03 13.75
N LYS A 4 1.86 -16.91 13.09
CA LYS A 4 1.72 -17.10 11.64
C LYS A 4 1.74 -15.75 10.94
N LEU A 5 2.67 -15.61 9.98
CA LEU A 5 2.76 -14.45 9.08
C LEU A 5 2.22 -14.85 7.70
N ALA A 6 1.36 -14.02 7.12
CA ALA A 6 0.91 -14.15 5.74
C ALA A 6 1.03 -12.80 5.02
N ILE A 7 1.82 -12.76 3.95
CA ILE A 7 1.95 -11.60 3.08
C ILE A 7 1.40 -11.97 1.70
N TYR A 8 0.32 -11.33 1.30
CA TYR A 8 -0.35 -11.55 0.03
C TYR A 8 0.22 -10.60 -1.04
N ILE A 9 0.63 -11.18 -2.17
CA ILE A 9 1.16 -10.44 -3.32
C ILE A 9 0.06 -10.39 -4.38
N SER A 10 -0.53 -9.22 -4.57
CA SER A 10 -1.60 -9.00 -5.56
C SER A 10 -1.05 -9.08 -6.98
N CYS A 11 -1.51 -10.05 -7.77
CA CYS A 11 -1.05 -10.35 -9.11
C CYS A 11 -2.22 -10.36 -10.12
N SER A 12 -2.07 -9.67 -11.24
CA SER A 12 -3.01 -9.72 -12.38
C SER A 12 -2.52 -10.62 -13.53
N ALA A 13 -1.37 -11.27 -13.36
CA ALA A 13 -0.76 -12.21 -14.29
C ALA A 13 0.13 -13.18 -13.52
N PRO A 14 0.51 -14.33 -14.11
CA PRO A 14 1.49 -15.23 -13.53
C PRO A 14 2.75 -14.48 -13.10
N ASN A 15 3.22 -14.78 -11.90
CA ASN A 15 4.37 -14.11 -11.29
C ASN A 15 5.32 -15.15 -10.68
N ASN A 16 6.55 -15.20 -11.17
CA ASN A 16 7.59 -16.00 -10.55
C ASN A 16 7.93 -15.40 -9.19
N LYS A 17 7.46 -16.05 -8.13
CA LYS A 17 7.76 -15.62 -6.76
C LYS A 17 8.97 -16.36 -6.21
N PRO A 18 9.78 -15.72 -5.38
CA PRO A 18 10.73 -16.41 -4.52
C PRO A 18 10.01 -17.33 -3.54
N CYS A 19 10.65 -18.43 -3.18
CA CYS A 19 10.05 -19.45 -2.31
C CYS A 19 10.24 -19.08 -0.82
N PHE A 20 9.41 -18.18 -0.32
CA PHE A 20 9.29 -17.92 1.12
C PHE A 20 7.94 -18.41 1.62
N PRO A 21 7.88 -19.18 2.74
CA PRO A 21 6.64 -19.82 3.21
C PRO A 21 5.56 -18.83 3.63
N PHE A 22 5.93 -17.57 3.92
CA PHE A 22 5.02 -16.50 4.32
C PHE A 22 4.58 -15.59 3.16
N LEU A 23 5.07 -15.79 1.93
CA LEU A 23 4.66 -15.05 0.73
C LEU A 23 3.66 -15.85 -0.10
N TYR A 24 2.50 -15.28 -0.37
CA TYR A 24 1.41 -15.90 -1.12
C TYR A 24 1.06 -15.06 -2.36
N ASN A 25 1.32 -15.57 -3.56
CA ASN A 25 0.77 -14.97 -4.77
C ASN A 25 -0.74 -15.20 -4.80
N ILE A 26 -1.51 -14.14 -5.00
CA ILE A 26 -2.96 -14.21 -5.15
C ILE A 26 -3.40 -13.50 -6.42
N TYR A 27 -4.17 -14.21 -7.25
CA TYR A 27 -4.69 -13.68 -8.50
C TYR A 27 -5.91 -12.81 -8.21
N VAL A 28 -5.83 -11.53 -8.57
CA VAL A 28 -6.87 -10.54 -8.29
C VAL A 28 -8.00 -10.62 -9.32
N GLY A 29 -9.24 -10.40 -8.88
CA GLY A 29 -10.41 -10.45 -9.75
C GLY A 29 -10.69 -11.84 -10.32
N SER A 30 -10.32 -12.89 -9.60
CA SER A 30 -10.48 -14.28 -10.04
C SER A 30 -11.91 -14.65 -10.43
N ALA A 31 -12.93 -13.96 -9.89
CA ALA A 31 -14.33 -14.15 -10.27
C ALA A 31 -14.63 -13.72 -11.71
N LEU A 32 -13.83 -12.86 -12.30
CA LEU A 32 -14.01 -12.29 -13.64
C LEU A 32 -13.24 -13.06 -14.72
N HIS A 33 -12.40 -14.03 -14.32
CA HIS A 33 -11.54 -14.77 -15.24
C HIS A 33 -11.80 -16.28 -15.16
N LYS A 34 -12.04 -16.90 -16.32
CA LYS A 34 -12.25 -18.36 -16.42
C LYS A 34 -10.96 -19.14 -16.17
N ASP A 35 -9.85 -18.62 -16.68
CA ASP A 35 -8.53 -19.25 -16.60
C ASP A 35 -7.66 -18.49 -15.61
N LYS A 36 -7.48 -19.06 -14.43
CA LYS A 36 -6.55 -18.55 -13.41
C LYS A 36 -5.30 -19.45 -13.34
N PRO A 37 -4.12 -18.88 -13.03
CA PRO A 37 -2.93 -19.71 -12.82
C PRO A 37 -3.13 -20.69 -11.67
N SER A 38 -2.79 -21.97 -11.88
CA SER A 38 -3.01 -23.05 -10.90
C SER A 38 -2.08 -22.98 -9.69
N ASP A 39 -0.98 -22.23 -9.81
CA ASP A 39 0.05 -22.04 -8.77
C ASP A 39 -0.18 -20.81 -7.89
N MET A 40 -1.33 -20.13 -8.05
CA MET A 40 -1.69 -18.94 -7.30
C MET A 40 -2.97 -19.16 -6.50
N LEU A 41 -3.06 -18.51 -5.34
CA LEU A 41 -4.33 -18.37 -4.64
C LEU A 41 -5.31 -17.57 -5.50
N ALA A 42 -6.59 -17.69 -5.20
CA ALA A 42 -7.64 -16.92 -5.86
C ALA A 42 -8.41 -16.09 -4.82
N ASP A 43 -8.67 -14.83 -5.14
CA ASP A 43 -9.40 -13.92 -4.26
C ASP A 43 -10.93 -14.11 -4.27
N ASN A 44 -11.42 -15.11 -5.03
CA ASN A 44 -12.85 -15.45 -5.12
C ASN A 44 -13.25 -16.69 -4.30
N VAL A 45 -12.45 -17.11 -3.34
CA VAL A 45 -12.75 -18.24 -2.44
C VAL A 45 -13.27 -17.70 -1.11
N GLY A 46 -14.26 -18.38 -0.52
CA GLY A 46 -14.88 -17.94 0.73
C GLY A 46 -15.65 -16.63 0.59
N GLU A 47 -15.73 -15.84 1.67
CA GLU A 47 -16.34 -14.52 1.63
C GLU A 47 -15.43 -13.54 0.90
N ASN A 48 -15.90 -12.93 -0.20
CA ASN A 48 -15.06 -12.12 -1.09
C ASN A 48 -15.87 -11.05 -1.85
N ILE A 49 -15.14 -10.14 -2.49
CA ILE A 49 -15.63 -9.11 -3.42
C ILE A 49 -14.82 -9.12 -4.72
N SER A 50 -14.38 -10.29 -5.17
CA SER A 50 -13.50 -10.47 -6.32
C SER A 50 -14.08 -9.91 -7.62
N ASP A 51 -15.40 -9.95 -7.79
CA ASP A 51 -16.14 -9.36 -8.92
C ASP A 51 -16.05 -7.83 -8.98
N LYS A 52 -15.76 -7.17 -7.85
CA LYS A 52 -15.56 -5.72 -7.77
C LYS A 52 -14.13 -5.27 -8.14
N ASN A 53 -13.25 -6.19 -8.53
CA ASN A 53 -11.83 -5.88 -8.81
C ASN A 53 -11.59 -4.72 -9.80
N PRO A 54 -12.41 -4.48 -10.85
CA PRO A 54 -12.21 -3.33 -11.73
C PRO A 54 -12.19 -1.98 -11.00
N TYR A 55 -12.93 -1.87 -9.90
CA TYR A 55 -13.02 -0.67 -9.07
C TYR A 55 -12.06 -0.73 -7.88
N TYR A 56 -12.08 -1.84 -7.14
CA TYR A 56 -11.36 -2.04 -5.87
C TYR A 56 -9.88 -2.40 -6.05
N CYS A 57 -9.45 -2.84 -7.23
CA CYS A 57 -8.07 -3.27 -7.49
C CYS A 57 -7.58 -4.28 -6.44
N GLU A 58 -6.40 -4.04 -5.83
CA GLU A 58 -5.80 -4.87 -4.79
C GLU A 58 -6.61 -4.94 -3.48
N LEU A 59 -7.58 -4.06 -3.28
CA LEU A 59 -8.44 -4.10 -2.10
C LEU A 59 -9.33 -5.35 -2.07
N THR A 60 -9.59 -6.01 -3.22
CA THR A 60 -10.28 -7.32 -3.23
C THR A 60 -9.50 -8.38 -2.47
N VAL A 61 -8.16 -8.32 -2.55
CA VAL A 61 -7.28 -9.22 -1.79
C VAL A 61 -7.27 -8.85 -0.30
N GLN A 62 -7.33 -7.57 0.06
CA GLN A 62 -7.44 -7.16 1.46
C GLN A 62 -8.76 -7.63 2.06
N TYR A 63 -9.86 -7.50 1.33
CA TYR A 63 -11.16 -8.03 1.76
C TYR A 63 -11.14 -9.55 1.94
N TYR A 64 -10.60 -10.27 0.94
CA TYR A 64 -10.43 -11.72 1.02
C TYR A 64 -9.64 -12.13 2.27
N ALA A 65 -8.49 -11.50 2.53
CA ALA A 65 -7.66 -11.82 3.68
C ALA A 65 -8.36 -11.47 5.01
N TRP A 66 -9.10 -10.37 5.05
CA TRP A 66 -9.89 -9.99 6.23
C TRP A 66 -10.91 -11.04 6.62
N LYS A 67 -11.57 -11.63 5.62
CA LYS A 67 -12.64 -12.62 5.85
C LYS A 67 -12.15 -14.05 6.02
N ASN A 68 -11.00 -14.40 5.41
CA ASN A 68 -10.60 -15.80 5.28
C ASN A 68 -9.22 -16.13 5.87
N SER A 69 -8.38 -15.15 6.24
CA SER A 69 -7.05 -15.42 6.79
C SER A 69 -7.09 -15.76 8.28
N ASP A 70 -6.38 -16.83 8.66
CA ASP A 70 -6.16 -17.23 10.06
C ASP A 70 -4.82 -16.73 10.62
N ALA A 71 -4.02 -16.00 9.82
CA ALA A 71 -2.71 -15.51 10.23
C ALA A 71 -2.79 -14.47 11.36
N ASP A 72 -1.78 -14.44 12.24
CA ASP A 72 -1.65 -13.46 13.32
C ASP A 72 -1.18 -12.09 12.81
N TYR A 73 -0.39 -12.10 11.73
CA TYR A 73 0.10 -10.92 11.03
C TYR A 73 -0.21 -11.04 9.54
N ILE A 74 -0.81 -10.00 8.99
CA ILE A 74 -1.31 -9.98 7.62
C ILE A 74 -0.68 -8.81 6.89
N GLY A 75 -0.09 -9.08 5.71
CA GLY A 75 0.56 -8.08 4.90
C GLY A 75 0.12 -8.12 3.44
N PHE A 76 0.34 -7.00 2.74
CA PHE A 76 0.00 -6.84 1.33
C PHE A 76 1.11 -6.20 0.56
N PHE A 77 1.50 -6.85 -0.54
CA PHE A 77 2.44 -6.35 -1.52
C PHE A 77 1.80 -6.34 -2.91
N HIS A 78 2.39 -5.58 -3.79
CA HIS A 78 2.02 -5.58 -5.20
C HIS A 78 3.01 -6.46 -5.97
N SER A 79 2.60 -7.13 -7.06
CA SER A 79 3.48 -8.00 -7.86
C SER A 79 4.83 -7.38 -8.23
N ARG A 80 4.87 -6.05 -8.38
CA ARG A 80 6.06 -5.28 -8.76
C ARG A 80 6.67 -4.45 -7.64
N ARG A 81 6.17 -4.53 -6.41
CA ARG A 81 6.61 -3.67 -5.29
C ARG A 81 6.52 -4.42 -3.98
N TYR A 82 7.62 -4.48 -3.26
CA TYR A 82 7.71 -5.13 -1.96
C TYR A 82 8.29 -4.16 -0.94
N ILE A 83 8.03 -4.39 0.36
CA ILE A 83 8.69 -3.64 1.44
C ILE A 83 10.08 -4.24 1.64
N SER A 84 11.10 -3.39 1.80
CA SER A 84 12.44 -3.80 2.23
C SER A 84 12.46 -3.97 3.75
N PHE A 85 12.94 -5.10 4.24
CA PHE A 85 13.13 -5.34 5.68
C PHE A 85 14.53 -4.98 6.17
N ASN A 86 15.31 -4.24 5.39
CA ASN A 86 16.58 -3.70 5.85
C ASN A 86 16.33 -2.63 6.92
N GLN A 87 16.65 -2.96 8.19
CA GLN A 87 16.38 -2.11 9.34
C GLN A 87 17.23 -0.83 9.38
N ASP A 88 18.35 -0.78 8.66
CA ASP A 88 19.16 0.46 8.55
C ASP A 88 18.38 1.62 7.95
N SER A 89 17.30 1.32 7.25
CA SER A 89 16.42 2.30 6.60
C SER A 89 15.06 2.44 7.29
N LEU A 90 14.92 1.93 8.51
CA LEU A 90 13.69 1.99 9.28
C LEU A 90 13.44 3.41 9.81
N ALA A 91 12.23 3.90 9.65
CA ALA A 91 11.72 5.08 10.33
C ALA A 91 10.62 4.70 11.31
N ASP A 92 10.67 5.20 12.53
CA ASP A 92 9.67 5.01 13.57
C ASP A 92 9.38 6.33 14.29
N LYS A 93 8.62 6.29 15.38
CA LYS A 93 8.27 7.47 16.18
C LYS A 93 9.48 8.23 16.76
N ASN A 94 10.63 7.56 16.91
CA ASN A 94 11.87 8.15 17.42
C ASN A 94 12.73 8.73 16.29
N TYR A 95 12.28 8.62 15.04
CA TYR A 95 12.98 9.13 13.86
C TYR A 95 12.86 10.65 13.77
N SER A 96 13.57 11.35 14.63
CA SER A 96 13.55 12.82 14.70
C SER A 96 14.75 13.45 14.00
N GLY A 97 14.50 14.46 13.16
CA GLY A 97 15.54 15.38 12.65
C GLY A 97 16.48 14.85 11.57
N ARG A 98 16.33 13.59 11.13
CA ARG A 98 17.09 13.03 10.01
C ARG A 98 16.31 13.17 8.71
N LYS A 99 17.03 13.27 7.61
CA LYS A 99 16.42 13.19 6.27
C LYS A 99 15.83 11.79 6.09
N LEU A 100 14.53 11.69 5.80
CA LEU A 100 13.88 10.40 5.53
C LEU A 100 14.71 9.59 4.53
N PRO A 101 14.82 8.27 4.71
CA PRO A 101 15.45 7.39 3.74
C PRO A 101 14.83 7.55 2.35
N GLN A 102 15.53 7.08 1.34
CA GLN A 102 14.98 7.01 -0.01
C GLN A 102 13.74 6.10 0.00
N ALA A 103 12.59 6.59 -0.46
CA ALA A 103 11.31 5.90 -0.37
C ALA A 103 11.29 4.54 -1.10
N TYR A 104 12.10 4.36 -2.14
CA TYR A 104 12.23 3.08 -2.81
C TYR A 104 13.55 2.92 -3.56
N SER A 105 13.97 1.65 -3.75
CA SER A 105 15.02 1.22 -4.69
C SER A 105 14.39 0.60 -5.95
N VAL A 106 15.17 0.42 -7.00
CA VAL A 106 14.75 -0.24 -8.25
C VAL A 106 15.65 -1.41 -8.55
N GLU A 107 15.05 -2.58 -8.65
CA GLU A 107 15.67 -3.86 -8.98
C GLU A 107 15.03 -4.48 -10.23
N LYS A 108 15.62 -5.54 -10.78
CA LYS A 108 15.09 -6.20 -11.98
C LYS A 108 13.95 -7.14 -11.63
N LEU A 109 14.24 -8.18 -10.89
CA LEU A 109 13.33 -9.28 -10.52
C LEU A 109 13.45 -9.61 -9.04
N PRO A 110 12.38 -10.10 -8.39
CA PRO A 110 12.40 -10.51 -6.98
C PRO A 110 13.01 -11.90 -6.83
N THR A 111 14.33 -12.06 -7.03
CA THR A 111 15.01 -13.34 -6.80
C THR A 111 15.14 -13.63 -5.32
N GLN A 112 15.26 -14.92 -4.97
CA GLN A 112 15.48 -15.38 -3.59
C GLN A 112 16.68 -14.67 -2.95
N GLU A 113 17.84 -14.75 -3.61
CA GLU A 113 19.10 -14.15 -3.14
C GLU A 113 18.98 -12.63 -2.93
N LEU A 114 18.29 -11.94 -3.86
CA LEU A 114 18.09 -10.50 -3.74
C LEU A 114 17.22 -10.15 -2.53
N LEU A 115 16.11 -10.86 -2.32
CA LEU A 115 15.22 -10.59 -1.20
C LEU A 115 15.87 -10.90 0.14
N GLU A 116 16.71 -11.96 0.22
CA GLU A 116 17.51 -12.24 1.42
C GLU A 116 18.41 -11.04 1.78
N LYS A 117 19.04 -10.38 0.80
CA LYS A 117 19.81 -9.13 1.00
C LYS A 117 18.94 -7.96 1.49
N TYR A 118 17.65 -7.99 1.17
CA TYR A 118 16.67 -7.02 1.66
C TYR A 118 15.98 -7.45 2.96
N GLY A 119 16.53 -8.44 3.67
CA GLY A 119 16.09 -8.86 5.00
C GLY A 119 14.90 -9.82 5.02
N TYR A 120 14.62 -10.53 3.92
CA TYR A 120 13.54 -11.53 3.85
C TYR A 120 13.94 -12.79 4.61
N ASN A 121 13.77 -12.73 5.91
CA ASN A 121 13.90 -13.84 6.84
C ASN A 121 12.69 -13.83 7.76
N GLU A 122 11.93 -14.93 7.80
CA GLU A 122 10.66 -15.00 8.54
C GLU A 122 10.83 -14.65 10.03
N GLN A 123 11.84 -15.21 10.66
CA GLN A 123 12.08 -14.97 12.09
C GLN A 123 12.47 -13.52 12.38
N ALA A 124 13.28 -12.91 11.51
CA ALA A 124 13.64 -11.49 11.64
C ALA A 124 12.43 -10.59 11.42
N ILE A 125 11.58 -10.89 10.44
CA ILE A 125 10.34 -10.17 10.18
C ILE A 125 9.37 -10.31 11.34
N LEU A 126 9.17 -11.51 11.89
CA LEU A 126 8.32 -11.73 13.06
C LEU A 126 8.83 -10.98 14.28
N THR A 127 10.15 -10.92 14.49
CA THR A 127 10.76 -10.14 15.57
C THR A 127 10.49 -8.64 15.41
N LEU A 128 10.61 -8.14 14.18
CA LEU A 128 10.33 -6.74 13.87
C LEU A 128 8.86 -6.38 14.12
N ILE A 129 7.93 -7.23 13.66
CA ILE A 129 6.48 -7.01 13.78
C ILE A 129 6.02 -7.05 15.24
N LYS A 130 6.67 -7.84 16.11
CA LYS A 130 6.39 -7.83 17.56
C LYS A 130 6.65 -6.46 18.17
N ASN A 131 7.68 -5.77 17.73
CA ASN A 131 8.04 -4.43 18.22
C ASN A 131 7.20 -3.34 17.55
N TYR A 132 6.80 -3.58 16.30
CA TYR A 132 6.04 -2.64 15.48
C TYR A 132 4.80 -3.34 14.89
N PRO A 133 3.67 -3.40 15.63
CA PRO A 133 2.47 -4.12 15.21
C PRO A 133 1.84 -3.60 13.92
N ILE A 134 2.33 -2.50 13.38
CA ILE A 134 2.09 -2.02 12.02
C ILE A 134 3.41 -1.59 11.37
N ILE A 135 3.66 -2.13 10.18
CA ILE A 135 4.78 -1.76 9.30
C ILE A 135 4.17 -1.27 7.98
N ALA A 136 4.44 -0.04 7.62
CA ALA A 136 3.98 0.58 6.37
C ALA A 136 5.14 0.84 5.41
N SER A 137 4.83 1.08 4.13
CA SER A 137 5.82 1.63 3.22
C SER A 137 6.11 3.09 3.57
N LEU A 138 7.37 3.54 3.47
CA LEU A 138 7.74 4.95 3.63
C LEU A 138 6.89 5.83 2.69
N PRO A 139 6.30 6.93 3.20
CA PRO A 139 5.58 7.88 2.36
C PRO A 139 6.55 8.64 1.45
N GLU A 140 6.08 8.97 0.25
CA GLU A 140 6.84 9.78 -0.69
C GLU A 140 6.52 11.26 -0.53
N ASN A 141 7.56 12.10 -0.49
CA ASN A 141 7.37 13.56 -0.54
C ASN A 141 6.96 13.98 -1.97
N MET A 142 5.70 14.39 -2.10
CA MET A 142 5.15 14.92 -3.35
C MET A 142 5.21 16.46 -3.34
N ALA A 143 5.32 17.10 -4.50
CA ALA A 143 5.34 18.56 -4.57
C ALA A 143 3.98 19.22 -4.29
N GLU A 144 2.93 18.42 -4.10
CA GLU A 144 1.54 18.81 -3.90
C GLU A 144 0.94 18.07 -2.72
N THR A 145 -0.14 18.59 -2.13
CA THR A 145 -0.85 17.95 -1.02
C THR A 145 -1.63 16.71 -1.49
N ALA A 146 -1.96 15.82 -0.55
CA ALA A 146 -2.82 14.66 -0.80
C ALA A 146 -4.13 15.09 -1.48
N TYR A 147 -4.80 16.10 -0.93
CA TYR A 147 -6.03 16.66 -1.51
C TYR A 147 -5.82 17.11 -2.96
N SER A 148 -4.83 17.99 -3.20
CA SER A 148 -4.60 18.55 -4.55
C SER A 148 -4.27 17.47 -5.57
N ARG A 149 -3.45 16.49 -5.15
CA ARG A 149 -3.09 15.36 -6.02
C ARG A 149 -4.30 14.52 -6.36
N PHE A 150 -5.08 14.11 -5.35
CA PHE A 150 -6.24 13.24 -5.54
C PHE A 150 -7.27 13.90 -6.47
N VAL A 151 -7.67 15.13 -6.17
CA VAL A 151 -8.61 15.90 -7.02
C VAL A 151 -8.12 16.08 -8.45
N ARG A 152 -6.81 16.20 -8.66
CA ARG A 152 -6.23 16.34 -10.00
C ARG A 152 -6.14 15.03 -10.78
N THR A 153 -5.96 13.90 -10.08
CA THR A 153 -5.72 12.61 -10.73
C THR A 153 -6.98 11.76 -10.85
N GLN A 154 -8.00 12.02 -10.05
CA GLN A 154 -9.29 11.31 -10.08
C GLN A 154 -10.38 12.19 -10.65
N LYS A 155 -11.18 11.64 -11.57
CA LYS A 155 -12.27 12.38 -12.24
C LYS A 155 -13.34 12.83 -11.25
N ASN A 156 -13.68 11.97 -10.28
CA ASN A 156 -14.67 12.23 -9.26
C ASN A 156 -14.05 12.70 -7.93
N GLY A 157 -12.73 12.95 -7.88
CA GLY A 157 -11.95 13.07 -6.66
C GLY A 157 -12.47 14.09 -5.64
N ARG A 158 -13.14 15.18 -6.08
CA ARG A 158 -13.79 16.12 -5.14
C ARG A 158 -15.00 15.51 -4.46
N SER A 159 -15.87 14.85 -5.22
CA SER A 159 -17.09 14.22 -4.70
C SER A 159 -16.73 13.05 -3.77
N GLU A 160 -15.75 12.25 -4.15
CA GLU A 160 -15.23 11.14 -3.35
C GLU A 160 -14.69 11.63 -2.00
N LEU A 161 -13.79 12.62 -2.00
CA LEU A 161 -13.26 13.19 -0.75
C LEU A 161 -14.33 13.86 0.11
N GLN A 162 -15.35 14.48 -0.51
CA GLN A 162 -16.47 15.06 0.22
C GLN A 162 -17.31 13.98 0.93
N LEU A 163 -17.59 12.86 0.25
CA LEU A 163 -18.33 11.73 0.83
C LEU A 163 -17.52 11.02 1.92
N ILE A 164 -16.22 10.82 1.71
CA ILE A 164 -15.30 10.28 2.73
C ILE A 164 -15.32 11.19 3.97
N LYS A 165 -15.15 12.49 3.78
CA LYS A 165 -15.18 13.49 4.86
C LYS A 165 -16.50 13.46 5.64
N GLU A 166 -17.63 13.38 4.94
CA GLU A 166 -18.96 13.28 5.51
C GLU A 166 -19.11 12.01 6.35
N LYS A 167 -18.77 10.84 5.79
CA LYS A 167 -18.84 9.56 6.49
C LYS A 167 -17.96 9.54 7.75
N ILE A 168 -16.74 10.07 7.65
CA ILE A 168 -15.84 10.18 8.81
C ILE A 168 -16.47 11.06 9.89
N LYS A 169 -17.02 12.24 9.56
CA LYS A 169 -17.65 13.11 10.54
C LYS A 169 -18.85 12.48 11.25
N ILE A 170 -19.65 11.71 10.53
CA ILE A 170 -20.87 11.09 11.06
C ILE A 170 -20.55 9.85 11.90
N SER A 171 -19.69 8.98 11.41
CA SER A 171 -19.52 7.63 11.98
C SER A 171 -18.21 7.43 12.72
N TYR A 172 -17.19 8.27 12.45
CA TYR A 172 -15.83 8.13 12.97
C TYR A 172 -15.21 9.49 13.30
N PRO A 173 -15.88 10.34 14.11
CA PRO A 173 -15.46 11.73 14.36
C PRO A 173 -14.04 11.84 14.91
N GLU A 174 -13.54 10.80 15.59
CA GLU A 174 -12.17 10.72 16.11
C GLU A 174 -11.10 10.70 15.00
N PHE A 175 -11.43 10.23 13.78
CA PHE A 175 -10.55 10.26 12.62
C PHE A 175 -10.55 11.61 11.89
N PHE A 176 -11.45 12.51 12.23
CA PHE A 176 -11.59 13.75 11.47
C PHE A 176 -10.35 14.66 11.53
N PRO A 177 -9.68 14.86 12.67
CA PRO A 177 -8.41 15.61 12.71
C PRO A 177 -7.33 14.98 11.80
N ALA A 178 -7.21 13.64 11.80
CA ALA A 178 -6.26 12.92 10.96
C ALA A 178 -6.60 13.05 9.47
N PHE A 179 -7.87 13.09 9.09
CA PHE A 179 -8.31 13.39 7.73
C PHE A 179 -7.83 14.77 7.28
N GLU A 180 -8.07 15.82 8.06
CA GLU A 180 -7.66 17.19 7.71
C GLU A 180 -6.13 17.29 7.59
N GLU A 181 -5.40 16.70 8.54
CA GLU A 181 -3.94 16.68 8.54
C GLU A 181 -3.37 15.94 7.31
N TYR A 182 -3.84 14.72 7.03
CA TYR A 182 -3.35 13.94 5.90
C TYR A 182 -3.66 14.60 4.56
N MET A 183 -4.86 15.16 4.38
CA MET A 183 -5.24 15.88 3.16
C MET A 183 -4.35 17.11 2.91
N ALA A 184 -3.83 17.75 3.95
CA ALA A 184 -2.88 18.85 3.85
C ALA A 184 -1.42 18.38 3.68
N SER A 185 -1.11 17.11 3.96
CA SER A 185 0.23 16.56 3.89
C SER A 185 0.74 16.47 2.45
N LYS A 186 2.06 16.64 2.29
CA LYS A 186 2.79 16.35 1.04
C LYS A 186 3.48 14.97 1.05
N TYR A 187 3.41 14.26 2.17
CA TYR A 187 3.96 12.92 2.33
C TYR A 187 2.83 11.91 2.15
N LEU A 188 2.86 11.16 1.04
CA LEU A 188 1.76 10.31 0.62
C LEU A 188 2.17 8.83 0.62
N TYR A 189 1.26 7.98 1.08
CA TYR A 189 1.37 6.54 0.95
C TYR A 189 0.87 6.09 -0.42
N PHE A 190 1.44 4.99 -0.92
CA PHE A 190 1.10 4.43 -2.22
C PHE A 190 1.04 2.90 -2.17
N CYS A 191 0.20 2.34 -3.03
CA CYS A 191 0.10 0.90 -3.33
C CYS A 191 -0.54 0.05 -2.22
N ASN A 192 -1.22 0.65 -1.23
CA ASN A 192 -1.91 -0.08 -0.17
C ASN A 192 -1.03 -1.18 0.48
N MET A 193 0.26 -0.86 0.75
CA MET A 193 1.28 -1.81 1.19
C MET A 193 1.60 -1.64 2.67
N PHE A 194 1.35 -2.68 3.43
CA PHE A 194 1.61 -2.71 4.87
C PHE A 194 1.68 -4.16 5.38
N ILE A 195 2.08 -4.31 6.63
CA ILE A 195 1.88 -5.52 7.43
C ILE A 195 1.30 -5.08 8.77
N MET A 196 0.21 -5.71 9.20
CA MET A 196 -0.47 -5.39 10.44
C MET A 196 -0.68 -6.64 11.29
N ARG A 197 -0.68 -6.46 12.62
CA ARG A 197 -1.22 -7.45 13.53
C ARG A 197 -2.73 -7.59 13.28
N LYS A 198 -3.26 -8.81 13.42
CA LYS A 198 -4.62 -9.18 13.01
C LYS A 198 -5.72 -8.28 13.59
N ASP A 199 -5.59 -7.89 14.86
CA ASP A 199 -6.58 -7.01 15.51
C ASP A 199 -6.62 -5.61 14.88
N ILE A 200 -5.45 -5.03 14.57
CA ILE A 200 -5.32 -3.74 13.89
C ILE A 200 -5.87 -3.86 12.46
N PHE A 201 -5.51 -4.94 11.77
CA PHE A 201 -5.99 -5.20 10.42
C PHE A 201 -7.52 -5.34 10.34
N ASN A 202 -8.12 -6.06 11.29
CA ASN A 202 -9.57 -6.18 11.38
C ASN A 202 -10.25 -4.83 11.60
N SER A 203 -9.73 -4.02 12.52
CA SER A 203 -10.24 -2.67 12.77
C SER A 203 -10.10 -1.77 11.54
N TYR A 204 -8.93 -1.81 10.86
CA TYR A 204 -8.69 -1.09 9.63
C TYR A 204 -9.66 -1.49 8.51
N CYS A 205 -9.83 -2.79 8.26
CA CYS A 205 -10.73 -3.28 7.22
C CYS A 205 -12.18 -2.94 7.49
N SER A 206 -12.65 -3.10 8.73
CA SER A 206 -14.01 -2.71 9.11
C SER A 206 -14.28 -1.23 8.81
N TRP A 207 -13.34 -0.36 9.19
CA TRP A 207 -13.41 1.08 8.93
C TRP A 207 -13.28 1.42 7.44
N LEU A 208 -12.31 0.82 6.74
CA LEU A 208 -12.06 1.05 5.32
C LEU A 208 -13.26 0.71 4.45
N PHE A 209 -13.77 -0.52 4.60
CA PHE A 209 -14.84 -1.03 3.73
C PHE A 209 -16.20 -0.40 4.07
N ASP A 210 -16.46 0.03 5.31
CA ASP A 210 -17.65 0.78 5.64
C ASP A 210 -17.65 2.19 4.99
N ILE A 211 -16.47 2.84 4.91
CA ILE A 211 -16.37 4.13 4.21
C ILE A 211 -16.50 3.95 2.70
N LEU A 212 -15.84 2.95 2.11
CA LEU A 212 -15.93 2.68 0.68
C LEU A 212 -17.36 2.32 0.25
N ASP A 213 -18.06 1.50 1.03
CA ASP A 213 -19.46 1.15 0.76
C ASP A 213 -20.37 2.39 0.82
N TYR A 214 -20.15 3.28 1.80
CA TYR A 214 -20.89 4.55 1.90
C TYR A 214 -20.69 5.42 0.64
N VAL A 215 -19.46 5.51 0.14
CA VAL A 215 -19.13 6.28 -1.07
C VAL A 215 -19.76 5.62 -2.31
N ASP A 216 -19.63 4.30 -2.44
CA ASP A 216 -20.18 3.51 -3.54
C ASP A 216 -21.68 3.71 -3.73
N GLN A 217 -22.43 3.73 -2.63
CA GLN A 217 -23.88 3.90 -2.66
C GLN A 217 -24.32 5.31 -3.07
N ARG A 218 -23.42 6.31 -3.05
CA ARG A 218 -23.74 7.73 -3.25
C ARG A 218 -23.10 8.35 -4.48
N LEU A 219 -22.09 7.73 -5.04
CA LEU A 219 -21.52 8.17 -6.31
C LEU A 219 -22.45 7.82 -7.47
N PRO A 220 -22.83 8.79 -8.32
CA PRO A 220 -23.74 8.56 -9.45
C PRO A 220 -23.11 7.67 -10.53
N GLN A 221 -21.80 7.66 -10.63
CA GLN A 221 -21.04 6.85 -11.57
C GLN A 221 -19.70 6.48 -10.98
N ARG A 222 -19.45 5.18 -10.90
CA ARG A 222 -18.13 4.62 -10.55
C ARG A 222 -17.24 4.53 -11.78
N LEU A 223 -15.96 4.76 -11.57
CA LEU A 223 -14.95 4.60 -12.60
C LEU A 223 -13.96 3.51 -12.17
N GLU A 224 -13.34 2.88 -13.18
CA GLU A 224 -12.31 1.89 -12.91
C GLU A 224 -11.22 2.46 -11.99
N ARG A 225 -10.83 1.66 -10.98
CA ARG A 225 -9.78 1.93 -9.99
C ARG A 225 -10.09 3.02 -8.95
N ASP A 226 -11.27 3.60 -8.93
CA ASP A 226 -11.61 4.68 -7.97
C ASP A 226 -11.40 4.22 -6.52
N ASP A 227 -11.93 3.05 -6.14
CA ASP A 227 -11.83 2.52 -4.79
C ASP A 227 -10.39 2.18 -4.39
N GLY A 228 -9.61 1.59 -5.30
CA GLY A 228 -8.20 1.34 -5.06
C GLY A 228 -7.42 2.62 -4.75
N MET A 229 -7.75 3.71 -5.45
CA MET A 229 -7.14 5.03 -5.21
C MET A 229 -7.65 5.70 -3.95
N MET A 230 -8.94 5.55 -3.62
CA MET A 230 -9.49 5.99 -2.33
C MET A 230 -8.86 5.22 -1.17
N GLY A 231 -8.61 3.91 -1.33
CA GLY A 231 -7.94 3.07 -0.35
C GLY A 231 -6.55 3.61 0.05
N GLU A 232 -5.77 4.13 -0.92
CA GLU A 232 -4.47 4.76 -0.60
C GLU A 232 -4.65 6.02 0.28
N GLN A 233 -5.70 6.82 0.05
CA GLN A 233 -5.98 7.99 0.90
C GLN A 233 -6.45 7.56 2.29
N LEU A 234 -7.36 6.61 2.35
CA LEU A 234 -7.88 6.07 3.61
C LEU A 234 -6.77 5.43 4.44
N PHE A 235 -5.87 4.68 3.82
CA PHE A 235 -4.68 4.15 4.51
C PHE A 235 -3.82 5.27 5.12
N GLY A 236 -3.59 6.36 4.38
CA GLY A 236 -2.85 7.51 4.88
C GLY A 236 -3.53 8.21 6.05
N ILE A 237 -4.85 8.34 6.01
CA ILE A 237 -5.65 8.89 7.13
C ILE A 237 -5.54 7.98 8.36
N PHE A 238 -5.70 6.66 8.17
CA PHE A 238 -5.59 5.68 9.24
C PHE A 238 -4.21 5.69 9.91
N MET A 239 -3.14 5.74 9.11
CA MET A 239 -1.77 5.86 9.63
C MET A 239 -1.54 7.17 10.38
N THR A 240 -2.09 8.29 9.90
CA THR A 240 -2.01 9.58 10.58
C THR A 240 -2.72 9.54 11.93
N TYR A 241 -3.92 8.95 11.98
CA TYR A 241 -4.65 8.73 13.21
C TYR A 241 -3.85 7.91 14.23
N LEU A 242 -3.31 6.75 13.83
CA LEU A 242 -2.52 5.89 14.72
C LEU A 242 -1.27 6.60 15.25
N LYS A 243 -0.62 7.42 14.42
CA LYS A 243 0.56 8.20 14.83
C LYS A 243 0.20 9.26 15.86
N ASN A 244 -0.93 9.93 15.68
CA ASN A 244 -1.40 10.99 16.59
C ASN A 244 -1.83 10.43 17.94
N GLU A 245 -2.52 9.28 17.96
CA GLU A 245 -2.91 8.59 19.18
C GLU A 245 -1.70 8.12 20.00
N ASN A 246 -0.56 7.89 19.36
CA ASN A 246 0.69 7.42 19.98
C ASN A 246 0.52 6.18 20.91
N SER A 247 -0.57 5.44 20.71
CA SER A 247 -0.92 4.26 21.51
C SER A 247 -0.19 2.99 21.06
N LEU A 248 0.31 2.98 19.81
CA LEU A 248 1.01 1.86 19.20
C LEU A 248 2.36 2.27 18.65
N ASN A 249 3.32 1.34 18.69
CA ASN A 249 4.55 1.50 17.93
C ASN A 249 4.25 1.19 16.45
N TRP A 250 4.86 1.97 15.57
CA TRP A 250 4.78 1.78 14.12
C TRP A 250 6.17 1.91 13.50
N ALA A 251 6.36 1.29 12.35
CA ALA A 251 7.54 1.44 11.54
C ALA A 251 7.19 1.70 10.07
N GLU A 252 8.04 2.45 9.39
CA GLU A 252 7.99 2.71 7.97
C GLU A 252 9.31 2.28 7.34
N LEU A 253 9.21 1.52 6.25
CA LEU A 253 10.35 0.96 5.54
C LEU A 253 10.29 1.29 4.04
N PRO A 254 11.44 1.43 3.36
CA PRO A 254 11.47 1.65 1.93
C PRO A 254 10.82 0.52 1.14
N ARG A 255 10.39 0.82 -0.10
CA ARG A 255 9.92 -0.17 -1.07
C ARG A 255 11.03 -0.60 -2.02
N ILE A 256 10.90 -1.80 -2.55
CA ILE A 256 11.67 -2.31 -3.68
C ILE A 256 10.73 -2.33 -4.88
N HIS A 257 11.11 -1.68 -5.98
CA HIS A 257 10.36 -1.70 -7.24
C HIS A 257 11.04 -2.64 -8.22
N PHE A 258 10.29 -3.61 -8.79
CA PHE A 258 10.79 -4.55 -9.79
C PHE A 258 10.40 -4.08 -11.19
N SER A 259 11.41 -3.89 -12.05
CA SER A 259 11.23 -3.29 -13.38
C SER A 259 10.83 -4.29 -14.45
N GLU A 260 11.15 -5.58 -14.28
CA GLU A 260 10.96 -6.63 -15.31
C GLU A 260 9.80 -7.58 -15.00
N VAL A 261 9.05 -7.36 -13.89
CA VAL A 261 7.88 -8.15 -13.56
C VAL A 261 6.67 -7.70 -14.38
N GLY A 262 5.96 -8.65 -15.00
CA GLY A 262 4.72 -8.40 -15.75
C GLY A 262 4.89 -7.78 -17.12
N GLY A 263 6.03 -8.00 -17.80
CA GLY A 263 6.26 -7.65 -19.21
C GLY A 263 6.30 -6.15 -19.52
N SER A 264 6.25 -5.29 -18.52
CA SER A 264 6.32 -3.84 -18.68
C SER A 264 7.76 -3.39 -18.81
N THR A 265 8.30 -3.45 -20.02
CA THR A 265 9.60 -2.87 -20.40
C THR A 265 9.57 -1.33 -20.47
N LYS A 266 8.89 -0.66 -19.57
CA LYS A 266 9.11 0.78 -19.45
C LYS A 266 10.56 0.97 -19.02
N ASN A 267 11.36 1.57 -19.92
CA ASN A 267 12.78 1.83 -19.78
C ASN A 267 13.17 2.43 -18.42
N PHE A 268 13.31 1.59 -17.40
CA PHE A 268 13.83 1.96 -16.08
C PHE A 268 15.36 2.13 -16.09
N SER A 269 16.03 1.73 -17.17
CA SER A 269 17.48 1.89 -17.36
C SER A 269 17.89 3.36 -17.32
N CYS A 270 17.16 4.27 -17.97
CA CYS A 270 17.35 5.71 -17.82
C CYS A 270 17.05 6.23 -16.41
N ASN A 271 16.27 5.48 -15.64
CA ASN A 271 15.92 5.87 -14.27
C ASN A 271 17.01 5.55 -13.24
N LYS A 272 17.93 4.61 -13.49
CA LYS A 272 19.00 4.30 -12.53
C LYS A 272 19.95 5.48 -12.36
N LEU A 273 20.39 6.08 -13.46
CA LEU A 273 21.21 7.31 -13.45
C LEU A 273 20.40 8.52 -13.00
N GLY A 274 19.16 8.63 -13.47
CA GLY A 274 18.22 9.68 -13.04
C GLY A 274 17.88 9.58 -11.55
N ASN A 275 17.77 8.40 -10.98
CA ASN A 275 17.52 8.19 -9.56
C ASN A 275 18.76 8.48 -8.70
N LEU A 276 19.95 8.31 -9.22
CA LEU A 276 21.20 8.69 -8.54
C LEU A 276 21.31 10.22 -8.40
N ILE A 277 20.99 10.96 -9.46
CA ILE A 277 21.08 12.43 -9.51
C ILE A 277 19.85 13.08 -8.86
N PHE A 278 18.67 12.50 -9.08
CA PHE A 278 17.37 12.96 -8.60
C PHE A 278 16.65 11.82 -7.83
N PRO A 279 17.08 11.52 -6.60
CA PRO A 279 16.48 10.43 -5.81
C PRO A 279 14.95 10.58 -5.70
N PRO A 280 14.20 9.47 -5.76
CA PRO A 280 12.75 9.49 -5.52
C PRO A 280 12.41 10.17 -4.20
N GLY A 281 11.41 11.07 -4.21
CA GLY A 281 11.04 11.87 -3.04
C GLY A 281 11.95 13.06 -2.74
N SER A 282 13.07 13.26 -3.47
CA SER A 282 13.96 14.38 -3.24
C SER A 282 13.39 15.72 -3.76
N PHE A 283 13.78 16.83 -3.11
CA PHE A 283 13.44 18.18 -3.55
C PHE A 283 13.88 18.46 -5.00
N ARG A 284 15.07 17.98 -5.40
CA ARG A 284 15.59 18.09 -6.77
C ARG A 284 14.69 17.43 -7.80
N ARG A 285 14.19 16.23 -7.51
CA ARG A 285 13.24 15.51 -8.40
C ARG A 285 11.89 16.23 -8.49
N ASN A 286 11.44 16.83 -7.42
CA ASN A 286 10.20 17.60 -7.40
C ASN A 286 10.31 18.88 -8.23
N ILE A 287 11.46 19.56 -8.22
CA ILE A 287 11.73 20.69 -9.11
C ILE A 287 11.72 20.25 -10.57
N LEU A 288 12.43 19.16 -10.91
CA LEU A 288 12.46 18.63 -12.27
C LEU A 288 11.06 18.29 -12.78
N ARG A 289 10.23 17.64 -11.96
CA ARG A 289 8.82 17.35 -12.28
C ARG A 289 7.99 18.61 -12.54
N LYS A 290 8.24 19.71 -11.81
CA LYS A 290 7.56 20.99 -12.04
C LYS A 290 7.96 21.62 -13.37
N ILE A 291 9.24 21.54 -13.74
CA ILE A 291 9.77 22.09 -15.00
C ILE A 291 9.19 21.29 -16.18
N MET A 292 9.23 19.96 -16.12
CA MET A 292 8.72 19.07 -17.18
C MET A 292 7.20 19.10 -17.38
N LYS A 293 6.42 19.64 -16.43
CA LYS A 293 4.96 19.81 -16.56
C LYS A 293 4.57 21.16 -17.15
N LYS A 294 5.50 22.09 -17.34
CA LYS A 294 5.25 23.41 -17.92
C LYS A 294 5.58 23.49 -19.42
N GLY A 295 6.14 22.47 -20.01
CA GLY A 295 6.30 22.26 -21.44
C GLY A 295 5.36 21.16 -21.93
#